data_52756f610824c5f0d5e7fa2c515e9a77
#
_entry.id   52756f610824c5f0d5e7fa2c515e9a77
#
_cell.length_a   1.000
_cell.length_b   1.000
_cell.length_c   1.000
_cell.angle_alpha   90.00
_cell.angle_beta   90.00
_cell.angle_gamma   90.00
#
_symmetry.space_group_name_H-M   'P 1'
#
loop_
_entity.id
_entity.type
_entity.pdbx_description
1 polymer ?
#
loop_
_entity_poly.entity_id
_entity_poly.type
_entity_poly.pdbx_seq_one_letter_code
_entity_poly.pdbx_strand_id
1 'polypeptide(L)'
;MYSVLQNKENIKFRFDKFPYVIIDDALPKDIYKKLSESFPKPEKIIGNNEYKENFAYRYNALNSLGDKEIPDEWKEFIKFHTSYNFLEEFYDIFGDSIKTILNCIEVDIYFLRVYFIFWSG
;
A
#
# COMPACT_ATOMS: atom_id res chain seq x y z
N MET A 1 4.72 -14.36 0.34
CA MET A 1 3.69 -13.33 0.07
C MET A 1 3.93 -12.66 -1.26
N TYR A 2 2.90 -12.40 -2.01
CA TYR A 2 3.00 -11.79 -3.34
C TYR A 2 3.14 -10.25 -3.22
N SER A 3 4.15 -9.67 -3.86
CA SER A 3 4.33 -8.22 -3.93
C SER A 3 3.47 -7.60 -5.03
N VAL A 4 2.84 -6.47 -4.76
CA VAL A 4 2.13 -5.69 -5.79
C VAL A 4 3.07 -5.13 -6.86
N LEU A 5 4.37 -5.14 -6.63
CA LEU A 5 5.41 -4.71 -7.57
C LEU A 5 6.00 -5.85 -8.40
N GLN A 6 5.53 -7.08 -8.21
CA GLN A 6 6.16 -8.26 -8.84
C GLN A 6 6.03 -8.25 -10.36
N ASN A 7 4.91 -7.77 -10.90
CA ASN A 7 4.68 -7.67 -12.34
C ASN A 7 5.28 -6.37 -12.89
N LYS A 8 6.60 -6.31 -13.00
CA LYS A 8 7.32 -5.09 -13.46
C LYS A 8 6.86 -4.61 -14.82
N GLU A 9 6.43 -5.51 -15.71
CA GLU A 9 5.94 -5.20 -17.06
C GLU A 9 4.64 -4.38 -17.06
N ASN A 10 3.84 -4.52 -16.01
CA ASN A 10 2.56 -3.83 -15.86
C ASN A 10 2.67 -2.48 -15.13
N ILE A 11 3.89 -2.09 -14.73
CA ILE A 11 4.12 -0.84 -14.02
C ILE A 11 4.21 0.30 -15.03
N LYS A 12 3.28 1.24 -14.93
CA LYS A 12 3.22 2.44 -15.76
C LYS A 12 3.51 3.67 -14.91
N PHE A 13 4.67 4.27 -15.12
CA PHE A 13 5.02 5.53 -14.49
C PHE A 13 4.43 6.69 -15.29
N ARG A 14 3.75 7.60 -14.60
CA ARG A 14 3.10 8.78 -15.18
C ARG A 14 3.55 10.04 -14.45
N PHE A 15 3.67 11.11 -15.22
CA PHE A 15 3.99 12.43 -14.71
C PHE A 15 3.17 13.49 -15.47
N ASP A 16 2.03 13.84 -14.88
CA ASP A 16 1.18 14.94 -15.38
C ASP A 16 1.39 16.17 -14.49
N LYS A 17 0.51 16.35 -13.49
CA LYS A 17 0.64 17.41 -12.48
C LYS A 17 1.51 16.99 -11.29
N PHE A 18 1.57 15.71 -11.02
CA PHE A 18 2.39 15.07 -9.99
C PHE A 18 2.79 13.67 -10.45
N PRO A 19 3.88 13.11 -9.92
CA PRO A 19 4.28 11.76 -10.26
C PRO A 19 3.33 10.73 -9.63
N TYR A 20 2.92 9.73 -10.40
CA TYR A 20 2.14 8.59 -9.92
C TYR A 20 2.43 7.34 -10.72
N VAL A 21 2.04 6.21 -10.18
CA VAL A 21 2.23 4.90 -10.80
C VAL A 21 0.89 4.19 -10.89
N ILE A 22 0.66 3.59 -12.05
CA ILE A 22 -0.46 2.67 -12.27
C ILE A 22 0.13 1.28 -12.46
N ILE A 23 -0.40 0.31 -11.77
CA ILE A 23 0.00 -1.08 -11.88
C ILE A 23 -1.24 -1.90 -12.24
N ASP A 24 -1.34 -2.29 -13.51
CA ASP A 24 -2.41 -3.15 -13.95
C ASP A 24 -2.16 -4.59 -13.47
N ASP A 25 -3.21 -5.28 -13.04
CA ASP A 25 -3.14 -6.64 -12.52
C ASP A 25 -2.03 -6.82 -11.44
N ALA A 26 -1.98 -5.87 -10.51
CA ALA A 26 -0.95 -5.84 -9.44
C ALA A 26 -0.95 -7.11 -8.58
N LEU A 27 -2.08 -7.79 -8.48
CA LEU A 27 -2.23 -9.04 -7.74
C LEU A 27 -2.79 -10.15 -8.63
N PRO A 28 -2.35 -11.41 -8.44
CA PRO A 28 -3.03 -12.56 -9.02
C PRO A 28 -4.50 -12.60 -8.62
N LYS A 29 -5.36 -13.05 -9.54
CA LYS A 29 -6.82 -13.05 -9.34
C LYS A 29 -7.28 -13.81 -8.10
N ASP A 30 -6.62 -14.91 -7.76
CA ASP A 30 -6.92 -15.72 -6.58
C ASP A 30 -6.56 -14.98 -5.28
N ILE A 31 -5.43 -14.28 -5.24
CA ILE A 31 -5.00 -13.46 -4.10
C ILE A 31 -5.92 -12.25 -3.95
N TYR A 32 -6.21 -11.55 -5.05
CA TYR A 32 -7.16 -10.44 -5.05
C TYR A 32 -8.53 -10.87 -4.51
N LYS A 33 -9.03 -12.00 -4.97
CA LYS A 33 -10.31 -12.55 -4.52
C LYS A 33 -10.32 -12.81 -3.02
N LYS A 34 -9.29 -13.50 -2.50
CA LYS A 34 -9.16 -13.77 -1.06
C LYS A 34 -9.15 -12.48 -0.22
N LEU A 35 -8.35 -11.50 -0.62
CA LEU A 35 -8.27 -10.21 0.06
C LEU A 35 -9.61 -9.45 -0.02
N SER A 36 -10.25 -9.45 -1.17
CA SER A 36 -11.53 -8.76 -1.37
C SER A 36 -12.66 -9.39 -0.54
N GLU A 37 -12.76 -10.71 -0.52
CA GLU A 37 -13.78 -11.44 0.25
C GLU A 37 -13.57 -11.35 1.76
N SER A 38 -12.31 -11.21 2.19
CA SER A 38 -11.94 -11.10 3.61
C SER A 38 -11.70 -9.66 4.07
N PHE A 39 -12.09 -8.66 3.27
CA PHE A 39 -11.91 -7.26 3.66
C PHE A 39 -12.68 -6.95 4.95
N PRO A 40 -12.07 -6.27 5.92
CA PRO A 40 -12.74 -5.91 7.16
C PRO A 40 -14.04 -5.14 6.93
N LYS A 41 -15.07 -5.47 7.70
CA LYS A 41 -16.36 -4.79 7.58
C LYS A 41 -16.23 -3.30 7.89
N PRO A 42 -17.06 -2.45 7.26
CA PRO A 42 -17.04 -1.00 7.48
C PRO A 42 -17.12 -0.61 8.96
N GLU A 43 -17.90 -1.34 9.75
CA GLU A 43 -18.07 -1.09 11.19
C GLU A 43 -16.76 -1.23 11.96
N LYS A 44 -15.86 -2.11 11.51
CA LYS A 44 -14.53 -2.26 12.10
C LYS A 44 -13.65 -1.04 11.86
N ILE A 45 -13.78 -0.42 10.70
CA ILE A 45 -13.01 0.77 10.31
C ILE A 45 -13.57 2.03 10.98
N ILE A 46 -14.90 2.15 11.02
CA ILE A 46 -15.61 3.27 11.63
C ILE A 46 -15.47 3.25 13.15
N GLY A 47 -15.43 2.04 13.75
CA GLY A 47 -15.38 1.86 15.19
C GLY A 47 -16.69 2.31 15.85
N ASN A 48 -16.57 2.96 17.02
CA ASN A 48 -17.70 3.45 17.81
C ASN A 48 -18.17 4.86 17.37
N ASN A 49 -17.68 5.38 16.26
CA ASN A 49 -18.07 6.70 15.77
C ASN A 49 -19.39 6.62 14.98
N GLU A 50 -20.21 7.65 15.06
CA GLU A 50 -21.32 7.82 14.12
C GLU A 50 -20.77 8.02 12.70
N TYR A 51 -21.38 7.32 11.74
CA TYR A 51 -21.05 7.52 10.33
C TYR A 51 -21.43 8.95 9.91
N LYS A 52 -20.46 9.67 9.36
CA LYS A 52 -20.66 11.02 8.80
C LYS A 52 -20.25 11.01 7.34
N GLU A 53 -21.12 11.51 6.47
CA GLU A 53 -20.78 11.73 5.06
C GLU A 53 -19.58 12.69 4.95
N ASN A 54 -18.75 12.46 3.95
CA ASN A 54 -17.54 13.25 3.67
C ASN A 54 -16.46 13.19 4.77
N PHE A 55 -16.55 12.22 5.68
CA PHE A 55 -15.52 11.99 6.69
C PHE A 55 -14.64 10.80 6.32
N ALA A 56 -13.31 10.98 6.38
CA ALA A 56 -12.37 9.90 6.10
C ALA A 56 -12.18 9.02 7.35
N TYR A 57 -12.63 7.77 7.27
CA TYR A 57 -12.37 6.79 8.31
C TYR A 57 -11.13 5.98 7.95
N ARG A 58 -10.26 5.81 8.92
CA ARG A 58 -8.99 5.10 8.75
C ARG A 58 -8.76 4.11 9.87
N TYR A 59 -8.26 2.96 9.53
CA TYR A 59 -7.76 1.98 10.46
C TYR A 59 -6.24 1.83 10.27
N ASN A 60 -5.48 1.99 11.34
CA ASN A 60 -4.02 1.94 11.25
C ASN A 60 -3.56 0.52 10.88
N ALA A 61 -2.83 0.39 9.78
CA ALA A 61 -2.34 -0.88 9.28
C ALA A 61 -1.49 -1.65 10.32
N LEU A 62 -0.69 -0.95 11.11
CA LEU A 62 0.13 -1.59 12.14
C LEU A 62 -0.71 -2.15 13.30
N ASN A 63 -1.82 -1.50 13.63
CA ASN A 63 -2.75 -2.01 14.65
C ASN A 63 -3.43 -3.30 14.19
N SER A 64 -3.63 -3.46 12.89
CA SER A 64 -4.24 -4.67 12.34
C SER A 64 -3.45 -5.94 12.60
N LEU A 65 -2.12 -5.85 12.73
CA LEU A 65 -1.25 -7.01 12.97
C LEU A 65 -1.51 -7.67 14.32
N GLY A 66 -1.92 -6.90 15.33
CA GLY A 66 -2.28 -7.40 16.66
C GLY A 66 -3.78 -7.66 16.85
N ASP A 67 -4.61 -7.30 15.90
CA ASP A 67 -6.06 -7.41 16.00
C ASP A 67 -6.55 -8.80 15.59
N LYS A 68 -7.22 -9.49 16.50
CA LYS A 68 -7.73 -10.85 16.25
C LYS A 68 -8.90 -10.90 15.26
N GLU A 69 -9.59 -9.80 15.05
CA GLU A 69 -10.71 -9.71 14.11
C GLU A 69 -10.28 -9.48 12.67
N ILE A 70 -9.02 -9.13 12.45
CA ILE A 70 -8.47 -8.96 11.10
C ILE A 70 -8.02 -10.33 10.57
N PRO A 71 -8.48 -10.73 9.38
CA PRO A 71 -8.08 -11.99 8.76
C PRO A 71 -6.57 -12.09 8.52
N ASP A 72 -6.04 -13.31 8.63
CA ASP A 72 -4.60 -13.56 8.48
C ASP A 72 -4.07 -13.17 7.10
N GLU A 73 -4.86 -13.33 6.04
CA GLU A 73 -4.52 -12.91 4.69
C GLU A 73 -4.19 -11.41 4.62
N TRP A 74 -4.98 -10.59 5.31
CA TRP A 74 -4.72 -9.16 5.40
C TRP A 74 -3.52 -8.83 6.26
N LYS A 75 -3.31 -9.56 7.36
CA LYS A 75 -2.11 -9.39 8.20
C LYS A 75 -0.83 -9.70 7.43
N GLU A 76 -0.81 -10.81 6.70
CA GLU A 76 0.33 -11.18 5.86
C GLU A 76 0.59 -10.15 4.77
N PHE A 77 -0.46 -9.69 4.09
CA PHE A 77 -0.36 -8.66 3.07
C PHE A 77 0.23 -7.36 3.63
N ILE A 78 -0.31 -6.87 4.76
CA ILE A 78 0.16 -5.66 5.42
C ILE A 78 1.60 -5.84 5.91
N LYS A 79 1.90 -6.95 6.57
CA LYS A 79 3.24 -7.24 7.10
C LYS A 79 4.31 -7.22 5.99
N PHE A 80 4.01 -7.82 4.85
CA PHE A 80 4.93 -7.82 3.71
C PHE A 80 5.10 -6.40 3.15
N HIS A 81 3.99 -5.70 2.83
CA HIS A 81 4.04 -4.38 2.19
C HIS A 81 4.46 -3.24 3.12
N THR A 82 4.63 -3.50 4.40
CA THR A 82 5.26 -2.59 5.37
C THR A 82 6.67 -3.03 5.77
N SER A 83 7.21 -4.07 5.12
CA SER A 83 8.54 -4.60 5.41
C SER A 83 9.64 -3.81 4.72
N TYR A 84 10.84 -3.96 5.24
CA TYR A 84 12.05 -3.42 4.61
C TYR A 84 12.29 -4.01 3.21
N ASN A 85 12.01 -5.30 3.02
CA ASN A 85 12.16 -5.96 1.72
C ASN A 85 11.28 -5.32 0.65
N PHE A 86 10.03 -4.99 0.97
CA PHE A 86 9.15 -4.28 0.05
C PHE A 86 9.66 -2.87 -0.25
N LEU A 87 10.19 -2.18 0.75
CA LEU A 87 10.77 -0.85 0.56
C LEU A 87 12.00 -0.89 -0.36
N GLU A 88 12.87 -1.89 -0.22
CA GLU A 88 13.99 -2.10 -1.13
C GLU A 88 13.51 -2.36 -2.56
N GLU A 89 12.54 -3.27 -2.74
CA GLU A 89 11.94 -3.55 -4.05
C GLU A 89 11.38 -2.29 -4.69
N PHE A 90 10.67 -1.48 -3.93
CA PHE A 90 10.14 -0.21 -4.39
C PHE A 90 11.27 0.76 -4.79
N TYR A 91 12.29 0.88 -3.97
CA TYR A 91 13.42 1.76 -4.26
C TYR A 91 14.21 1.31 -5.49
N ASP A 92 14.38 0.01 -5.69
CA ASP A 92 15.06 -0.53 -6.87
C ASP A 92 14.31 -0.18 -8.16
N ILE A 93 12.98 -0.17 -8.13
CA ILE A 93 12.15 0.16 -9.30
C ILE A 93 12.04 1.66 -9.54
N PHE A 94 11.80 2.44 -8.50
CA PHE A 94 11.41 3.85 -8.60
C PHE A 94 12.45 4.85 -8.08
N GLY A 95 13.52 4.39 -7.41
CA GLY A 95 14.46 5.26 -6.73
C GLY A 95 15.09 6.30 -7.64
N ASP A 96 15.54 5.92 -8.83
CA ASP A 96 16.14 6.85 -9.80
C ASP A 96 15.12 7.87 -10.32
N SER A 97 13.90 7.43 -10.61
CA SER A 97 12.81 8.31 -11.04
C SER A 97 12.45 9.34 -9.96
N ILE A 98 12.40 8.91 -8.70
CA ILE A 98 12.12 9.79 -7.57
C ILE A 98 13.23 10.82 -7.40
N LYS A 99 14.48 10.42 -7.45
CA LYS A 99 15.64 11.33 -7.39
C LYS A 99 15.60 12.38 -8.48
N THR A 100 15.30 11.95 -9.71
CA THR A 100 15.21 12.86 -10.86
C THR A 100 14.10 13.88 -10.71
N ILE A 101 12.90 13.44 -10.27
CA ILE A 101 11.71 14.29 -10.15
C ILE A 101 11.86 15.29 -9.01
N LEU A 102 12.33 14.84 -7.86
CA LEU A 102 12.47 15.69 -6.67
C LEU A 102 13.77 16.49 -6.66
N ASN A 103 14.63 16.31 -7.66
CA ASN A 103 15.97 16.91 -7.70
C ASN A 103 16.78 16.64 -6.41
N CYS A 104 16.55 15.45 -5.81
CA CYS A 104 17.20 15.01 -4.59
C CYS A 104 18.44 14.19 -4.93
N ILE A 105 19.56 14.51 -4.27
CA ILE A 105 20.82 13.77 -4.42
C ILE A 105 20.77 12.44 -3.65
N GLU A 106 20.07 12.43 -2.53
CA GLU A 106 19.83 11.23 -1.71
C GLU A 106 18.36 11.18 -1.29
N VAL A 107 17.72 10.04 -1.55
CA VAL A 107 16.41 9.71 -0.98
C VAL A 107 16.67 8.75 0.17
N ASP A 108 16.43 9.22 1.40
CA ASP A 108 16.52 8.37 2.56
C ASP A 108 15.37 7.33 2.55
N ILE A 109 15.72 6.08 2.69
CA ILE A 109 14.78 4.96 2.80
C ILE A 109 13.76 5.21 3.92
N TYR A 110 14.16 5.85 5.02
CA TYR A 110 13.26 6.24 6.11
C TYR A 110 12.23 7.28 5.70
N PHE A 111 12.57 8.20 4.82
CA PHE A 111 11.65 9.21 4.32
C PHE A 111 10.53 8.58 3.47
N LEU A 112 10.85 7.61 2.63
CA LEU A 112 9.88 6.86 1.85
C LEU A 112 8.93 6.04 2.75
N ARG A 113 9.39 5.57 3.90
CA ARG A 113 8.59 4.83 4.88
C ARG A 113 7.42 5.64 5.44
N VAL A 114 7.58 6.95 5.59
CA VAL A 114 6.57 7.84 6.14
C VAL A 114 5.45 8.15 5.13
N TYR A 115 5.76 8.10 3.84
CA TYR A 115 4.80 8.43 2.76
C TYR A 115 4.11 7.21 2.14
N PHE A 116 4.52 5.99 2.50
CA PHE A 116 3.82 4.77 2.14
C PHE A 116 2.61 4.54 3.04
N ILE A 117 1.73 5.50 3.07
CA ILE A 117 0.38 5.28 3.58
C ILE A 117 -0.39 4.66 2.42
N PHE A 118 -0.78 3.40 2.59
CA PHE A 118 -1.62 2.70 1.64
C PHE A 118 -2.82 3.55 1.26
N TRP A 119 -2.80 4.06 0.06
CA TRP A 119 -4.00 4.54 -0.59
C TRP A 119 -4.76 3.33 -1.11
N SER A 120 -5.59 2.74 -0.28
CA SER A 120 -6.68 1.88 -0.72
C SER A 120 -7.85 2.81 -1.02
N GLY A 121 -7.88 3.30 -2.23
CA GLY A 121 -9.05 3.98 -2.77
C GLY A 121 -10.07 2.95 -3.22
#